data_a9d41f453dae43c48b261475bad6139b
#
_entry.id   a9d41f453dae43c48b261475bad6139b
#
_cell.length_a   1.000
_cell.length_b   1.000
_cell.length_c   1.000
_cell.angle_alpha   90.00
_cell.angle_beta   90.00
_cell.angle_gamma   90.00
#
_symmetry.space_group_name_H-M   'P 1'
#
loop_
_entity.id
_entity.type
_entity.pdbx_description
1 polymer ?
#
loop_
_entity_poly.entity_id
_entity_poly.type
_entity_poly.pdbx_seq_one_letter_code
_entity_poly.pdbx_strand_id
1 'polypeptide(L)'
;MQHNNLTPFIDAKIAISHDFFTKNSKNGFITNENSRQRGNFLRSMYDCIISTSKTINSDNALMDCRIKGLEAKSPDLIILDRSLKLKKNLKFFSKKIDRKVFLFTSKKKGKKLSFFKKKGIKIKFIETLENKKDFNFLFSILKKMGYNRIFIET
;
A
#
# COMPACT_ATOMS: atom_id res chain seq x y z
N MET A 1 -0.85 34.70 0.40
CA MET A 1 -0.08 33.77 1.27
C MET A 1 -0.29 32.36 0.72
N GLN A 2 0.70 31.80 0.03
CA GLN A 2 0.67 30.39 -0.38
C GLN A 2 0.95 29.57 0.87
N HIS A 3 -0.08 28.94 1.44
CA HIS A 3 0.12 27.87 2.41
C HIS A 3 0.80 26.71 1.67
N ASN A 4 2.12 26.62 1.79
CA ASN A 4 2.88 25.43 1.45
C ASN A 4 2.39 24.29 2.39
N ASN A 5 1.34 23.61 2.00
CA ASN A 5 0.91 22.37 2.66
C ASN A 5 2.00 21.33 2.49
N LEU A 6 2.93 21.29 3.46
CA LEU A 6 4.06 20.35 3.51
C LEU A 6 3.61 18.89 3.72
N THR A 7 2.34 18.68 4.04
CA THR A 7 1.74 17.36 4.28
C THR A 7 0.82 16.96 3.12
N PRO A 8 0.84 15.68 2.70
CA PRO A 8 -0.13 15.15 1.74
C PRO A 8 -1.52 15.06 2.37
N PHE A 9 -2.56 15.00 1.52
CA PHE A 9 -3.90 14.61 1.92
C PHE A 9 -3.92 13.09 2.12
N ILE A 10 -4.40 12.62 3.27
CA ILE A 10 -4.33 11.20 3.65
C ILE A 10 -5.70 10.71 4.08
N ASP A 11 -6.20 9.68 3.40
CA ASP A 11 -7.38 8.93 3.79
C ASP A 11 -7.01 7.50 4.14
N ALA A 12 -7.75 6.93 5.08
CA ALA A 12 -7.62 5.52 5.45
C ALA A 12 -8.97 4.80 5.32
N LYS A 13 -8.93 3.56 4.79
CA LYS A 13 -10.09 2.67 4.74
C LYS A 13 -9.76 1.38 5.47
N ILE A 14 -10.63 1.03 6.39
CA ILE A 14 -10.61 -0.26 7.06
C ILE A 14 -11.97 -0.97 6.89
N ALA A 15 -11.96 -2.28 6.66
CA ALA A 15 -13.17 -3.10 6.72
C ALA A 15 -13.30 -3.67 8.12
N ILE A 16 -14.43 -3.37 8.77
CA ILE A 16 -14.74 -3.88 10.11
C ILE A 16 -16.14 -4.52 10.10
N SER A 17 -16.31 -5.59 10.84
CA SER A 17 -17.61 -6.20 11.10
C SER A 17 -18.37 -5.40 12.16
N HIS A 18 -19.66 -5.71 12.36
CA HIS A 18 -20.48 -5.06 13.37
C HIS A 18 -19.92 -5.22 14.80
N ASP A 19 -19.24 -6.33 15.06
CA ASP A 19 -18.53 -6.65 16.31
C ASP A 19 -17.05 -6.24 16.29
N PHE A 20 -16.67 -5.30 15.41
CA PHE A 20 -15.36 -4.65 15.30
C PHE A 20 -14.19 -5.56 14.92
N PHE A 21 -14.44 -6.74 14.34
CA PHE A 21 -13.36 -7.57 13.78
C PHE A 21 -12.98 -7.13 12.36
N THR A 22 -11.70 -7.25 12.05
CA THR A 22 -11.14 -6.94 10.71
C THR A 22 -10.98 -8.19 9.85
N LYS A 23 -11.30 -9.37 10.37
CA LYS A 23 -11.25 -10.65 9.65
C LYS A 23 -12.49 -11.48 9.97
N ASN A 24 -13.01 -12.16 8.96
CA ASN A 24 -14.04 -13.18 9.14
C ASN A 24 -13.35 -14.54 9.35
N SER A 25 -13.74 -15.29 10.40
CA SER A 25 -13.25 -16.62 10.72
C SER A 25 -13.52 -17.66 9.62
N LYS A 26 -14.54 -17.43 8.79
CA LYS A 26 -14.98 -18.32 7.69
C LYS A 26 -14.39 -17.96 6.32
N ASN A 27 -13.25 -17.26 6.25
CA ASN A 27 -12.61 -16.81 5.00
C ASN A 27 -13.50 -15.96 4.06
N GLY A 28 -14.61 -15.41 4.56
CA GLY A 28 -15.50 -14.54 3.82
C GLY A 28 -15.10 -13.07 3.89
N PHE A 29 -15.62 -12.28 2.95
CA PHE A 29 -15.50 -10.83 3.03
C PHE A 29 -16.40 -10.27 4.14
N ILE A 30 -15.91 -9.29 4.90
CA ILE A 30 -16.71 -8.56 5.89
C ILE A 30 -17.68 -7.59 5.20
N THR A 31 -17.23 -7.02 4.07
CA THR A 31 -17.99 -6.03 3.31
C THR A 31 -18.70 -6.67 2.11
N ASN A 32 -19.85 -6.13 1.74
CA ASN A 32 -20.59 -6.52 0.55
C ASN A 32 -19.87 -6.09 -0.73
N GLU A 33 -20.39 -6.51 -1.88
CA GLU A 33 -19.79 -6.24 -3.18
C GLU A 33 -19.73 -4.74 -3.51
N ASN A 34 -20.81 -3.99 -3.23
CA ASN A 34 -20.87 -2.55 -3.48
C ASN A 34 -19.78 -1.80 -2.70
N SER A 35 -19.55 -2.17 -1.44
CA SER A 35 -18.47 -1.59 -0.62
C SER A 35 -17.09 -1.90 -1.19
N ARG A 36 -16.89 -3.10 -1.75
CA ARG A 36 -15.62 -3.46 -2.40
C ARG A 36 -15.42 -2.73 -3.72
N GLN A 37 -16.47 -2.54 -4.53
CA GLN A 37 -16.42 -1.74 -5.76
C GLN A 37 -16.11 -0.29 -5.46
N ARG A 38 -16.74 0.29 -4.41
CA ARG A 38 -16.40 1.65 -3.94
C ARG A 38 -14.93 1.76 -3.51
N GLY A 39 -14.39 0.76 -2.82
CA GLY A 39 -12.97 0.70 -2.47
C GLY A 39 -12.07 0.70 -3.71
N ASN A 40 -12.42 -0.07 -4.74
CA ASN A 40 -11.70 -0.07 -6.01
C ASN A 40 -11.75 1.31 -6.71
N PHE A 41 -12.91 1.98 -6.69
CA PHE A 41 -13.05 3.32 -7.26
C PHE A 41 -12.18 4.33 -6.50
N LEU A 42 -12.21 4.30 -5.18
CA LEU A 42 -11.36 5.17 -4.36
C LEU A 42 -9.90 5.07 -4.74
N ARG A 43 -9.38 3.86 -5.01
CA ARG A 43 -7.98 3.68 -5.44
C ARG A 43 -7.61 4.52 -6.66
N SER A 44 -8.52 4.73 -7.61
CA SER A 44 -8.26 5.53 -8.82
C SER A 44 -8.13 7.04 -8.55
N MET A 45 -8.46 7.49 -7.34
CA MET A 45 -8.49 8.91 -6.96
C MET A 45 -7.22 9.35 -6.21
N TYR A 46 -6.29 8.45 -5.95
CA TYR A 46 -5.10 8.71 -5.15
C TYR A 46 -3.81 8.47 -5.95
N ASP A 47 -2.77 9.22 -5.61
CA ASP A 47 -1.47 9.12 -6.26
C ASP A 47 -0.76 7.83 -5.84
N CYS A 48 -0.87 7.46 -4.58
CA CYS A 48 -0.34 6.20 -4.08
C CYS A 48 -1.23 5.57 -3.00
N ILE A 49 -1.08 4.25 -2.84
CA ILE A 49 -1.71 3.44 -1.79
C ILE A 49 -0.62 2.88 -0.88
N ILE A 50 -0.81 3.04 0.42
CA ILE A 50 0.04 2.42 1.44
C ILE A 50 -0.65 1.16 1.96
N SER A 51 0.09 0.05 1.96
CA SER A 51 -0.34 -1.19 2.60
C SER A 51 0.82 -1.88 3.32
N THR A 52 0.50 -2.86 4.15
CA THR A 52 1.51 -3.62 4.88
C THR A 52 1.82 -4.95 4.19
N SER A 53 3.03 -5.46 4.37
CA SER A 53 3.36 -6.82 3.91
C SER A 53 2.46 -7.89 4.55
N LYS A 54 1.93 -7.64 5.76
CA LYS A 54 0.97 -8.53 6.42
C LYS A 54 -0.31 -8.65 5.61
N THR A 55 -0.93 -7.54 5.24
CA THR A 55 -2.17 -7.49 4.44
C THR A 55 -1.95 -8.10 3.05
N ILE A 56 -0.87 -7.70 2.36
CA ILE A 56 -0.56 -8.22 1.02
C ILE A 56 -0.31 -9.73 1.06
N ASN A 57 0.39 -10.24 2.07
CA ASN A 57 0.64 -11.67 2.23
C ASN A 57 -0.63 -12.47 2.57
N SER A 58 -1.51 -11.90 3.38
CA SER A 58 -2.75 -12.54 3.83
C SER A 58 -3.75 -12.70 2.70
N ASP A 59 -3.96 -11.61 1.96
CA ASP A 59 -5.04 -11.50 0.99
C ASP A 59 -4.56 -11.77 -0.44
N ASN A 60 -3.24 -11.98 -0.63
CA ASN A 60 -2.61 -12.05 -1.94
C ASN A 60 -3.04 -10.88 -2.84
N ALA A 61 -3.12 -9.69 -2.24
CA ALA A 61 -3.78 -8.52 -2.79
C ALA A 61 -2.91 -7.81 -3.82
N LEU A 62 -3.51 -7.38 -4.91
CA LEU A 62 -2.86 -6.60 -5.95
C LEU A 62 -2.84 -5.10 -5.63
N MET A 63 -3.79 -4.60 -4.84
CA MET A 63 -3.94 -3.18 -4.49
C MET A 63 -4.04 -2.26 -5.73
N ASP A 64 -4.58 -2.77 -6.83
CA ASP A 64 -4.82 -2.08 -8.10
C ASP A 64 -6.27 -1.56 -8.20
N CYS A 65 -6.51 -0.66 -9.16
CA CYS A 65 -7.86 -0.31 -9.59
C CYS A 65 -8.35 -1.37 -10.60
N ARG A 66 -9.49 -2.00 -10.29
CA ARG A 66 -10.10 -3.05 -11.13
C ARG A 66 -11.44 -2.62 -11.72
N ILE A 67 -11.61 -1.34 -11.94
CA ILE A 67 -12.80 -0.79 -12.59
C ILE A 67 -12.50 -0.68 -14.07
N LYS A 68 -13.39 -1.25 -14.89
CA LYS A 68 -13.28 -1.21 -16.34
C LYS A 68 -13.15 0.24 -16.84
N GLY A 69 -12.10 0.52 -17.60
CA GLY A 69 -11.78 1.84 -18.11
C GLY A 69 -10.96 2.74 -17.16
N LEU A 70 -10.70 2.31 -15.93
CA LEU A 70 -9.89 3.05 -14.95
C LEU A 70 -8.64 2.27 -14.49
N GLU A 71 -8.30 1.18 -15.15
CA GLU A 71 -7.18 0.31 -14.75
C GLU A 71 -5.84 1.06 -14.76
N ALA A 72 -5.66 1.93 -15.75
CA ALA A 72 -4.47 2.79 -15.88
C ALA A 72 -4.33 3.82 -14.74
N LYS A 73 -5.41 4.07 -13.98
CA LYS A 73 -5.40 4.93 -12.79
C LYS A 73 -5.10 4.17 -11.51
N SER A 74 -4.51 2.99 -11.60
CA SER A 74 -4.03 2.28 -10.42
C SER A 74 -2.94 3.10 -9.72
N PRO A 75 -3.11 3.41 -8.41
CA PRO A 75 -2.14 4.22 -7.67
C PRO A 75 -0.80 3.49 -7.52
N ASP A 76 0.29 4.22 -7.40
CA ASP A 76 1.58 3.65 -7.03
C ASP A 76 1.47 2.92 -5.69
N LEU A 77 2.19 1.82 -5.50
CA LEU A 77 2.09 1.00 -4.29
C LEU A 77 3.27 1.21 -3.35
N ILE A 78 2.96 1.55 -2.12
CA ILE A 78 3.92 1.69 -1.02
C ILE A 78 3.69 0.52 -0.06
N ILE A 79 4.67 -0.37 0.05
CA ILE A 79 4.62 -1.53 0.93
C ILE A 79 5.46 -1.27 2.17
N LEU A 80 4.83 -1.27 3.35
CA LEU A 80 5.53 -1.20 4.62
C LEU A 80 5.89 -2.61 5.09
N ASP A 81 7.18 -2.90 5.13
CA ASP A 81 7.69 -4.23 5.52
C ASP A 81 9.01 -4.13 6.30
N ARG A 82 8.94 -3.57 7.51
CA ARG A 82 10.11 -3.35 8.36
C ARG A 82 11.01 -4.60 8.46
N SER A 83 10.42 -5.76 8.63
CA SER A 83 11.14 -7.02 8.89
C SER A 83 11.38 -7.89 7.65
N LEU A 84 11.07 -7.40 6.45
CA LEU A 84 11.23 -8.11 5.17
C LEU A 84 10.45 -9.45 5.11
N LYS A 85 9.19 -9.41 5.59
CA LYS A 85 8.29 -10.57 5.64
C LYS A 85 7.50 -10.79 4.35
N LEU A 86 7.53 -9.87 3.39
CA LEU A 86 6.84 -9.99 2.10
C LEU A 86 7.23 -11.33 1.43
N LYS A 87 6.24 -12.11 1.03
CA LYS A 87 6.44 -13.40 0.35
C LYS A 87 6.86 -13.17 -1.10
N LYS A 88 7.56 -14.14 -1.70
CA LYS A 88 8.04 -14.09 -3.10
C LYS A 88 7.03 -14.67 -4.11
N ASN A 89 6.10 -15.48 -3.66
CA ASN A 89 5.15 -16.24 -4.49
C ASN A 89 3.76 -15.59 -4.57
N LEU A 90 3.68 -14.27 -4.46
CA LEU A 90 2.42 -13.55 -4.54
C LEU A 90 2.01 -13.33 -6.01
N LYS A 91 0.71 -13.33 -6.30
CA LYS A 91 0.12 -12.97 -7.61
C LYS A 91 0.62 -11.64 -8.14
N PHE A 92 0.92 -10.73 -7.24
CA PHE A 92 1.52 -9.44 -7.51
C PHE A 92 2.80 -9.53 -8.36
N PHE A 93 3.64 -10.58 -8.20
CA PHE A 93 4.88 -10.76 -8.97
C PHE A 93 4.70 -11.48 -10.30
N SER A 94 3.55 -12.10 -10.55
CA SER A 94 3.24 -12.81 -11.81
C SER A 94 2.61 -11.91 -12.87
N LYS A 95 2.13 -10.73 -12.49
CA LYS A 95 1.58 -9.74 -13.40
C LYS A 95 2.62 -8.68 -13.78
N LYS A 96 2.51 -8.13 -14.99
CA LYS A 96 3.27 -6.95 -15.36
C LYS A 96 2.85 -5.79 -14.44
N ILE A 97 3.84 -5.13 -13.84
CA ILE A 97 3.62 -4.01 -12.93
C ILE A 97 3.72 -2.72 -13.75
N ASP A 98 2.58 -2.13 -14.10
CA ASP A 98 2.52 -0.90 -14.89
C ASP A 98 2.54 0.38 -14.03
N ARG A 99 2.86 0.26 -12.74
CA ARG A 99 2.96 1.35 -11.76
C ARG A 99 4.22 1.22 -10.93
N LYS A 100 4.61 2.28 -10.25
CA LYS A 100 5.76 2.22 -9.34
C LYS A 100 5.40 1.47 -8.07
N VAL A 101 6.31 0.63 -7.61
CA VAL A 101 6.18 -0.09 -6.35
C VAL A 101 7.40 0.19 -5.49
N PHE A 102 7.15 0.62 -4.26
CA PHE A 102 8.18 0.89 -3.27
C PHE A 102 8.02 -0.05 -2.09
N LEU A 103 9.12 -0.60 -1.63
CA LEU A 103 9.19 -1.38 -0.40
C LEU A 103 10.01 -0.61 0.64
N PHE A 104 9.36 -0.22 1.72
CA PHE A 104 10.00 0.43 2.87
C PHE A 104 10.36 -0.62 3.91
N THR A 105 11.65 -0.74 4.24
CA THR A 105 12.16 -1.77 5.16
C THR A 105 13.34 -1.27 5.98
N SER A 106 13.55 -1.83 7.18
CA SER A 106 14.76 -1.59 7.97
C SER A 106 15.90 -2.55 7.64
N LYS A 107 15.63 -3.61 6.87
CA LYS A 107 16.61 -4.62 6.51
C LYS A 107 17.47 -4.18 5.35
N LYS A 108 18.76 -3.88 5.62
CA LYS A 108 19.72 -3.40 4.61
C LYS A 108 20.38 -4.50 3.77
N LYS A 109 20.32 -5.76 4.23
CA LYS A 109 20.93 -6.93 3.56
C LYS A 109 19.95 -8.10 3.49
N GLY A 110 20.10 -8.97 2.49
CA GLY A 110 19.37 -10.23 2.37
C GLY A 110 19.00 -10.59 0.93
N LYS A 111 18.96 -11.90 0.64
CA LYS A 111 18.62 -12.47 -0.69
C LYS A 111 17.23 -12.01 -1.21
N LYS A 112 16.29 -11.69 -0.30
CA LYS A 112 14.97 -11.16 -0.70
C LYS A 112 15.03 -9.79 -1.35
N LEU A 113 15.93 -8.91 -0.91
CA LEU A 113 16.07 -7.57 -1.49
C LEU A 113 16.50 -7.63 -2.95
N SER A 114 17.46 -8.52 -3.28
CA SER A 114 17.90 -8.75 -4.66
C SER A 114 16.75 -9.27 -5.53
N PHE A 115 15.93 -10.19 -5.00
CA PHE A 115 14.74 -10.68 -5.69
C PHE A 115 13.75 -9.55 -5.98
N PHE A 116 13.42 -8.71 -4.99
CA PHE A 116 12.47 -7.61 -5.17
C PHE A 116 12.98 -6.55 -6.15
N LYS A 117 14.28 -6.22 -6.10
CA LYS A 117 14.91 -5.33 -7.09
C LYS A 117 14.80 -5.88 -8.52
N LYS A 118 15.08 -7.18 -8.72
CA LYS A 118 14.92 -7.84 -10.04
C LYS A 118 13.47 -7.80 -10.54
N LYS A 119 12.49 -7.75 -9.64
CA LYS A 119 11.06 -7.59 -9.97
C LYS A 119 10.62 -6.12 -10.15
N GLY A 120 11.56 -5.17 -10.23
CA GLY A 120 11.28 -3.75 -10.45
C GLY A 120 10.82 -2.99 -9.21
N ILE A 121 10.88 -3.60 -8.00
CA ILE A 121 10.49 -2.92 -6.76
C ILE A 121 11.63 -2.00 -6.30
N LYS A 122 11.28 -0.75 -6.04
CA LYS A 122 12.21 0.26 -5.51
C LYS A 122 12.31 0.14 -4.00
N ILE A 123 13.49 -0.20 -3.48
CA ILE A 123 13.70 -0.35 -2.04
C ILE A 123 14.03 1.02 -1.43
N LYS A 124 13.34 1.34 -0.34
CA LYS A 124 13.60 2.49 0.52
C LYS A 124 13.89 2.01 1.94
N PHE A 125 14.95 2.53 2.53
CA PHE A 125 15.32 2.15 3.89
C PHE A 125 14.71 3.14 4.88
N ILE A 126 14.14 2.58 5.95
CA ILE A 126 13.60 3.31 7.11
C ILE A 126 14.14 2.63 8.36
N GLU A 127 14.34 3.39 9.42
CA GLU A 127 14.84 2.83 10.68
C GLU A 127 13.69 2.24 11.49
N THR A 128 12.68 3.05 11.75
CA THR A 128 11.50 2.69 12.55
C THR A 128 10.20 3.12 11.90
N LEU A 129 9.10 2.51 12.31
CA LEU A 129 7.71 2.93 12.04
C LEU A 129 6.87 2.54 13.26
N GLU A 130 7.09 3.21 14.39
CA GLU A 130 6.51 2.83 15.67
C GLU A 130 5.66 3.94 16.29
N ASN A 131 5.96 5.17 15.93
CA ASN A 131 5.33 6.33 16.55
C ASN A 131 4.91 7.39 15.50
N LYS A 132 4.19 8.40 15.95
CA LYS A 132 3.70 9.49 15.09
C LYS A 132 4.82 10.23 14.34
N LYS A 133 5.99 10.39 14.95
CA LYS A 133 7.13 11.08 14.30
C LYS A 133 7.64 10.30 13.10
N ASP A 134 7.73 8.97 13.21
CA ASP A 134 8.17 8.08 12.13
C ASP A 134 7.20 8.14 10.94
N PHE A 135 5.89 8.13 11.21
CA PHE A 135 4.88 8.25 10.16
C PHE A 135 4.88 9.65 9.52
N ASN A 136 5.04 10.72 10.29
CA ASN A 136 5.19 12.06 9.74
C ASN A 136 6.41 12.15 8.83
N PHE A 137 7.52 11.52 9.20
CA PHE A 137 8.71 11.44 8.37
C PHE A 137 8.45 10.66 7.07
N LEU A 138 7.80 9.49 7.16
CA LEU A 138 7.37 8.72 6.00
C LEU A 138 6.51 9.57 5.04
N PHE A 139 5.48 10.26 5.55
CA PHE A 139 4.62 11.10 4.74
C PHE A 139 5.38 12.28 4.11
N SER A 140 6.34 12.87 4.81
CA SER A 140 7.20 13.91 4.24
C SER A 140 8.05 13.39 3.08
N ILE A 141 8.58 12.16 3.18
CA ILE A 141 9.30 11.50 2.08
C ILE A 141 8.37 11.30 0.88
N LEU A 142 7.17 10.77 1.11
CA LEU A 142 6.20 10.54 0.05
C LEU A 142 5.76 11.84 -0.63
N LYS A 143 5.56 12.91 0.14
CA LYS A 143 5.27 14.25 -0.39
C LYS A 143 6.41 14.76 -1.28
N LYS A 144 7.67 14.62 -0.85
CA LYS A 144 8.85 14.97 -1.66
C LYS A 144 8.99 14.13 -2.93
N MET A 145 8.44 12.91 -2.95
CA MET A 145 8.36 12.06 -4.13
C MET A 145 7.23 12.46 -5.09
N GLY A 146 6.44 13.48 -4.76
CA GLY A 146 5.35 14.01 -5.58
C GLY A 146 3.96 13.49 -5.23
N TYR A 147 3.81 12.66 -4.19
CA TYR A 147 2.51 12.14 -3.78
C TYR A 147 1.75 13.16 -2.94
N ASN A 148 0.66 13.69 -3.46
CA ASN A 148 -0.19 14.68 -2.80
C ASN A 148 -1.42 14.06 -2.14
N ARG A 149 -1.91 12.93 -2.68
CA ARG A 149 -3.07 12.19 -2.19
C ARG A 149 -2.67 10.76 -1.90
N ILE A 150 -2.73 10.36 -0.65
CA ILE A 150 -2.31 9.06 -0.14
C ILE A 150 -3.52 8.30 0.40
N PHE A 151 -3.70 7.05 -0.05
CA PHE A 151 -4.71 6.15 0.46
C PHE A 151 -4.08 5.06 1.31
N ILE A 152 -4.54 4.87 2.55
CA ILE A 152 -4.07 3.80 3.43
C ILE A 152 -5.12 2.68 3.44
N GLU A 153 -4.71 1.49 3.02
CA GLU A 153 -5.56 0.29 3.02
C GLU A 153 -4.78 -0.90 3.60
N THR A 154 -5.20 -1.37 4.77
CA THR A 154 -4.50 -2.42 5.51
C THR A 154 -5.48 -3.36 6.24
#